data_989488d65bb22d1f848046397fe11726
#
_entry.id   989488d65bb22d1f848046397fe11726
#
_cell.length_a   1.000
_cell.length_b   1.000
_cell.length_c   1.000
_cell.angle_alpha   90.00
_cell.angle_beta   90.00
_cell.angle_gamma   90.00
#
_symmetry.space_group_name_H-M   'P 1'
#
loop_
_entity.id
_entity.type
_entity.pdbx_description
1 polymer ?
#
loop_
_entity_poly.entity_id
_entity_poly.type
_entity_poly.pdbx_seq_one_letter_code
_entity_poly.pdbx_strand_id
1 'polypeptide(L)'
;MRKTKIICTMGPATMDQEVLKKLCLGGMNVARMNFSHGSHDSHLEQLNLLQEIREQLGLPIGTMCDTKGPEIRTGLFHGGKAVLKAGETFTFYGDGRMGDETGCSTSYPNLSHVVEPGVRICVDDGLIELIVREISGDNVICTVANGGEVKDRKGINLPGTPVDLPFLSPQDRSDILFAVENGFDFIAASFTRSAQDVMDIRNLLERVGAGSVEIIAKIENQQGIDNIDEIIEAADGIMVARGDLGVEVPSYQVPILQKEIIERCRKAGKNVIVATQMLDSMIRNPRPTRAEVNDVAQAVYD
;
A
#
# COMPACT_ATOMS: atom_id res chain seq x y z
N MET A 1 -10.11 -11.51 -27.29
CA MET A 1 -9.41 -10.55 -26.40
C MET A 1 -9.56 -11.05 -24.97
N ARG A 2 -8.48 -11.09 -24.19
CA ARG A 2 -8.51 -11.50 -22.77
C ARG A 2 -9.30 -10.45 -21.96
N LYS A 3 -10.25 -10.91 -21.11
CA LYS A 3 -11.10 -10.01 -20.31
C LYS A 3 -10.35 -9.50 -19.07
N THR A 4 -9.65 -10.38 -18.34
CA THR A 4 -8.86 -10.03 -17.18
C THR A 4 -7.66 -9.18 -17.59
N LYS A 5 -7.49 -8.03 -16.96
CA LYS A 5 -6.35 -7.12 -17.16
C LYS A 5 -5.24 -7.48 -16.19
N ILE A 6 -4.00 -7.27 -16.63
CA ILE A 6 -2.81 -7.50 -15.81
C ILE A 6 -2.14 -6.18 -15.52
N ILE A 7 -1.96 -5.89 -14.24
CA ILE A 7 -1.22 -4.74 -13.73
C ILE A 7 0.14 -5.24 -13.25
N CYS A 8 1.22 -4.64 -13.75
CA CYS A 8 2.58 -4.97 -13.33
C CYS A 8 3.21 -3.77 -12.63
N THR A 9 3.80 -3.99 -11.46
CA THR A 9 4.54 -2.95 -10.77
C THR A 9 5.91 -2.77 -11.41
N MET A 10 6.22 -1.52 -11.75
CA MET A 10 7.53 -1.11 -12.22
C MET A 10 8.53 -1.05 -11.06
N GLY A 11 9.75 -1.44 -11.33
CA GLY A 11 10.82 -1.42 -10.34
C GLY A 11 12.18 -1.66 -11.00
N PRO A 12 13.29 -1.75 -10.26
CA PRO A 12 14.63 -1.89 -10.83
C PRO A 12 14.77 -3.04 -11.85
N ALA A 13 14.10 -4.16 -11.60
CA ALA A 13 14.13 -5.33 -12.50
C ALA A 13 13.43 -5.10 -13.84
N THR A 14 12.54 -4.10 -13.95
CA THR A 14 11.79 -3.78 -15.17
C THR A 14 12.36 -2.60 -15.94
N MET A 15 13.49 -2.01 -15.47
CA MET A 15 14.19 -0.93 -16.17
C MET A 15 15.03 -1.42 -17.36
N ASP A 16 15.22 -2.72 -17.49
CA ASP A 16 15.78 -3.32 -18.71
C ASP A 16 14.74 -3.27 -19.83
N GLN A 17 15.10 -2.66 -20.97
CA GLN A 17 14.21 -2.47 -22.10
C GLN A 17 13.66 -3.78 -22.66
N GLU A 18 14.49 -4.82 -22.74
CA GLU A 18 14.07 -6.12 -23.24
C GLU A 18 13.13 -6.85 -22.28
N VAL A 19 13.34 -6.68 -20.97
CA VAL A 19 12.43 -7.20 -19.94
C VAL A 19 11.09 -6.49 -20.04
N LEU A 20 11.07 -5.17 -20.12
CA LEU A 20 9.84 -4.39 -20.22
C LEU A 20 9.07 -4.69 -21.51
N LYS A 21 9.75 -4.83 -22.66
CA LYS A 21 9.14 -5.29 -23.92
C LYS A 21 8.47 -6.66 -23.76
N LYS A 22 9.14 -7.62 -23.09
CA LYS A 22 8.56 -8.94 -22.83
C LYS A 22 7.32 -8.88 -21.95
N LEU A 23 7.29 -8.01 -20.94
CA LEU A 23 6.11 -7.79 -20.11
C LEU A 23 4.95 -7.22 -20.93
N CYS A 24 5.21 -6.21 -21.77
CA CYS A 24 4.21 -5.63 -22.66
C CYS A 24 3.62 -6.68 -23.62
N LEU A 25 4.48 -7.44 -24.30
CA LEU A 25 4.07 -8.52 -25.22
C LEU A 25 3.43 -9.70 -24.48
N GLY A 26 3.85 -9.99 -23.25
CA GLY A 26 3.27 -11.00 -22.37
C GLY A 26 1.85 -10.66 -21.91
N GLY A 27 1.45 -9.40 -22.10
CA GLY A 27 0.08 -8.93 -21.91
C GLY A 27 -0.12 -8.06 -20.70
N MET A 28 0.87 -7.32 -20.26
CA MET A 28 0.69 -6.19 -19.35
C MET A 28 -0.31 -5.20 -19.95
N ASN A 29 -1.26 -4.73 -19.14
CA ASN A 29 -2.27 -3.76 -19.54
C ASN A 29 -2.07 -2.42 -18.83
N VAL A 30 -1.54 -2.44 -17.59
CA VAL A 30 -1.27 -1.24 -16.80
C VAL A 30 0.11 -1.40 -16.14
N ALA A 31 0.92 -0.37 -16.21
CA ALA A 31 2.17 -0.24 -15.46
C ALA A 31 1.91 0.57 -14.20
N ARG A 32 2.10 -0.04 -13.03
CA ARG A 32 1.94 0.60 -11.72
C ARG A 32 3.29 1.11 -11.23
N MET A 33 3.36 2.38 -10.85
CA MET A 33 4.52 3.00 -10.22
C MET A 33 4.19 3.31 -8.76
N ASN A 34 4.99 2.77 -7.83
CA ASN A 34 4.76 2.91 -6.39
C ASN A 34 5.52 4.11 -5.84
N PHE A 35 4.80 5.19 -5.55
CA PHE A 35 5.36 6.45 -5.05
C PHE A 35 5.73 6.42 -3.55
N SER A 36 5.49 5.31 -2.85
CA SER A 36 6.10 5.09 -1.53
C SER A 36 7.63 4.96 -1.59
N HIS A 37 8.18 4.72 -2.79
CA HIS A 37 9.60 4.54 -3.07
C HIS A 37 10.03 5.33 -4.30
N GLY A 38 11.31 5.69 -4.35
CA GLY A 38 11.86 6.44 -5.48
C GLY A 38 11.67 7.95 -5.37
N SER A 39 11.92 8.64 -6.47
CA SER A 39 11.73 10.08 -6.64
C SER A 39 10.94 10.36 -7.92
N HIS A 40 10.43 11.58 -8.08
CA HIS A 40 9.77 12.00 -9.33
C HIS A 40 10.67 11.76 -10.55
N ASP A 41 11.97 12.05 -10.44
CA ASP A 41 12.93 11.80 -11.54
C ASP A 41 13.00 10.32 -11.92
N SER A 42 13.09 9.43 -10.94
CA SER A 42 13.13 7.98 -11.18
C SER A 42 11.82 7.45 -11.78
N HIS A 43 10.68 8.01 -11.38
CA HIS A 43 9.38 7.66 -11.96
C HIS A 43 9.23 8.20 -13.38
N LEU A 44 9.78 9.37 -13.65
CA LEU A 44 9.80 9.95 -15.00
C LEU A 44 10.65 9.11 -15.96
N GLU A 45 11.81 8.62 -15.51
CA GLU A 45 12.64 7.68 -16.29
C GLU A 45 11.88 6.41 -16.64
N GLN A 46 11.17 5.81 -15.66
CA GLN A 46 10.33 4.62 -15.87
C GLN A 46 9.21 4.90 -16.88
N LEU A 47 8.55 6.05 -16.75
CA LEU A 47 7.46 6.45 -17.62
C LEU A 47 7.96 6.65 -19.06
N ASN A 48 9.06 7.36 -19.24
CA ASN A 48 9.65 7.62 -20.56
C ASN A 48 10.03 6.32 -21.27
N LEU A 49 10.68 5.38 -20.57
CA LEU A 49 11.01 4.06 -21.11
C LEU A 49 9.74 3.30 -21.52
N LEU A 50 8.69 3.34 -20.69
CA LEU A 50 7.42 2.70 -21.02
C LEU A 50 6.77 3.35 -22.25
N GLN A 51 6.79 4.68 -22.36
CA GLN A 51 6.23 5.42 -23.50
C GLN A 51 6.91 5.02 -24.81
N GLU A 52 8.23 4.98 -24.84
CA GLU A 52 8.99 4.54 -26.00
C GLU A 52 8.60 3.12 -26.43
N ILE A 53 8.49 2.20 -25.48
CA ILE A 53 8.17 0.80 -25.77
C ILE A 53 6.73 0.64 -26.26
N ARG A 54 5.75 1.27 -25.59
CA ARG A 54 4.35 1.15 -25.99
C ARG A 54 4.09 1.75 -27.37
N GLU A 55 4.80 2.83 -27.74
CA GLU A 55 4.75 3.41 -29.08
C GLU A 55 5.36 2.47 -30.14
N GLN A 56 6.55 1.92 -29.88
CA GLN A 56 7.19 0.93 -30.76
C GLN A 56 6.33 -0.30 -31.02
N LEU A 57 5.60 -0.75 -30.00
CA LEU A 57 4.78 -1.96 -30.08
C LEU A 57 3.33 -1.69 -30.52
N GLY A 58 2.89 -0.42 -30.57
CA GLY A 58 1.51 -0.04 -30.86
C GLY A 58 0.51 -0.56 -29.81
N LEU A 59 0.92 -0.66 -28.54
CA LEU A 59 0.10 -1.24 -27.45
C LEU A 59 -0.47 -0.15 -26.54
N PRO A 60 -1.79 -0.16 -26.24
CA PRO A 60 -2.43 0.76 -25.30
C PRO A 60 -2.19 0.28 -23.86
N ILE A 61 -1.05 0.63 -23.28
CA ILE A 61 -0.71 0.30 -21.89
C ILE A 61 -0.94 1.54 -21.04
N GLY A 62 -1.84 1.41 -20.05
CA GLY A 62 -2.13 2.49 -19.10
C GLY A 62 -1.07 2.62 -18.01
N THR A 63 -1.10 3.74 -17.31
CA THR A 63 -0.16 4.10 -16.23
C THR A 63 -0.89 4.40 -14.94
N MET A 64 -0.40 3.86 -13.82
CA MET A 64 -0.99 4.02 -12.50
C MET A 64 0.02 4.57 -11.51
N CYS A 65 -0.29 5.73 -10.93
CA CYS A 65 0.41 6.29 -9.78
C CYS A 65 -0.21 5.72 -8.51
N ASP A 66 0.56 4.97 -7.74
CA ASP A 66 0.13 4.43 -6.44
C ASP A 66 0.72 5.30 -5.33
N THR A 67 -0.14 6.06 -4.65
CA THR A 67 0.27 7.05 -3.64
C THR A 67 0.79 6.38 -2.38
N LYS A 68 1.56 7.12 -1.59
CA LYS A 68 2.07 6.62 -0.32
C LYS A 68 0.96 6.48 0.73
N GLY A 69 0.09 7.48 0.82
CA GLY A 69 -0.98 7.53 1.82
C GLY A 69 -0.51 7.83 3.25
N PRO A 70 -1.44 7.83 4.23
CA PRO A 70 -1.19 8.19 5.62
C PRO A 70 -0.54 7.04 6.40
N GLU A 71 0.75 6.80 6.19
CA GLU A 71 1.52 5.76 6.89
C GLU A 71 2.21 6.29 8.14
N ILE A 72 2.20 5.46 9.19
CA ILE A 72 3.09 5.61 10.35
C ILE A 72 4.34 4.76 10.11
N ARG A 73 5.52 5.30 10.42
CA ARG A 73 6.80 4.59 10.27
C ARG A 73 7.66 4.72 11.52
N THR A 74 8.53 3.74 11.76
CA THR A 74 9.60 3.84 12.75
C THR A 74 10.55 4.97 12.38
N GLY A 75 11.20 5.55 13.39
CA GLY A 75 12.33 6.46 13.21
C GLY A 75 13.58 5.74 12.70
N LEU A 76 14.72 6.41 12.88
CA LEU A 76 16.04 5.87 12.53
C LEU A 76 16.63 5.13 13.73
N PHE A 77 17.41 4.09 13.46
CA PHE A 77 18.15 3.31 14.46
C PHE A 77 19.66 3.58 14.41
N HIS A 78 20.31 3.49 15.54
CA HIS A 78 21.78 3.45 15.57
C HIS A 78 22.28 2.25 14.75
N GLY A 79 23.07 2.52 13.71
CA GLY A 79 23.53 1.48 12.79
C GLY A 79 22.48 0.99 11.78
N GLY A 80 21.35 1.71 11.63
CA GLY A 80 20.33 1.45 10.61
C GLY A 80 19.36 0.30 10.93
N LYS A 81 19.54 -0.38 12.08
CA LYS A 81 18.69 -1.50 12.49
C LYS A 81 18.83 -1.82 13.98
N ALA A 82 17.86 -2.55 14.51
CA ALA A 82 17.91 -3.16 15.85
C ALA A 82 17.34 -4.58 15.81
N VAL A 83 17.65 -5.38 16.81
CA VAL A 83 17.09 -6.74 16.98
C VAL A 83 16.27 -6.78 18.25
N LEU A 84 14.98 -6.94 18.10
CA LEU A 84 14.02 -7.04 19.18
C LEU A 84 13.86 -8.51 19.60
N LYS A 85 13.80 -8.77 20.91
CA LYS A 85 13.61 -10.13 21.44
C LYS A 85 12.27 -10.26 22.14
N ALA A 86 11.58 -11.36 21.90
CA ALA A 86 10.31 -11.66 22.52
C ALA A 86 10.40 -11.61 24.05
N GLY A 87 9.41 -10.99 24.70
CA GLY A 87 9.33 -10.78 26.15
C GLY A 87 10.06 -9.55 26.66
N GLU A 88 10.94 -8.90 25.86
CA GLU A 88 11.61 -7.68 26.26
C GLU A 88 10.70 -6.45 26.14
N THR A 89 11.09 -5.38 26.81
CA THR A 89 10.39 -4.08 26.72
C THR A 89 10.94 -3.29 25.56
N PHE A 90 10.05 -2.70 24.77
CA PHE A 90 10.38 -1.76 23.71
C PHE A 90 9.52 -0.50 23.82
N THR A 91 10.10 0.67 23.67
CA THR A 91 9.42 1.95 23.86
C THR A 91 9.37 2.76 22.57
N PHE A 92 8.18 3.18 22.16
CA PHE A 92 8.05 4.24 21.17
C PHE A 92 8.15 5.59 21.84
N TYR A 93 9.19 6.36 21.53
CA TYR A 93 9.48 7.65 22.14
C TYR A 93 8.83 8.80 21.38
N GLY A 94 8.21 9.73 22.12
CA GLY A 94 7.57 10.92 21.55
C GLY A 94 8.54 12.07 21.21
N ASP A 95 9.83 11.94 21.55
CA ASP A 95 10.83 13.03 21.44
C ASP A 95 11.68 13.01 20.16
N GLY A 96 11.43 12.08 19.25
CA GLY A 96 12.13 12.00 17.96
C GLY A 96 13.57 11.47 18.02
N ARG A 97 13.99 10.86 19.15
CA ARG A 97 15.34 10.32 19.29
C ARG A 97 15.63 9.15 18.34
N MET A 98 16.92 8.94 18.08
CA MET A 98 17.38 7.72 17.40
C MET A 98 17.10 6.50 18.26
N GLY A 99 16.71 5.40 17.59
CA GLY A 99 16.37 4.13 18.22
C GLY A 99 17.53 3.17 18.39
N ASP A 100 17.30 2.17 19.21
CA ASP A 100 18.15 1.02 19.47
C ASP A 100 17.26 -0.20 19.81
N GLU A 101 17.83 -1.25 20.44
CA GLU A 101 17.08 -2.44 20.88
C GLU A 101 16.05 -2.16 21.98
N THR A 102 16.08 -1.00 22.64
CA THR A 102 15.17 -0.64 23.75
C THR A 102 14.00 0.22 23.29
N GLY A 103 14.09 0.86 22.12
CA GLY A 103 13.02 1.70 21.59
C GLY A 103 13.41 2.55 20.41
N CYS A 104 12.43 3.20 19.80
CA CYS A 104 12.65 4.18 18.73
C CYS A 104 11.55 5.25 18.74
N SER A 105 11.77 6.33 18.00
CA SER A 105 10.71 7.30 17.67
C SER A 105 9.83 6.81 16.53
N THR A 106 8.74 7.52 16.26
CA THR A 106 7.85 7.27 15.11
C THR A 106 7.63 8.54 14.30
N SER A 107 7.16 8.39 13.05
CA SER A 107 6.73 9.51 12.22
C SER A 107 5.41 10.14 12.71
N TYR A 108 4.74 9.52 13.68
CA TYR A 108 3.48 9.98 14.28
C TYR A 108 3.69 10.33 15.76
N PRO A 109 3.97 11.60 16.09
CA PRO A 109 4.28 12.02 17.46
C PRO A 109 3.14 11.79 18.45
N ASN A 110 1.90 11.73 17.96
CA ASN A 110 0.71 11.57 18.80
C ASN A 110 0.35 10.10 19.07
N LEU A 111 1.27 9.16 18.88
CA LEU A 111 1.02 7.73 19.07
C LEU A 111 0.43 7.42 20.47
N SER A 112 0.95 8.09 21.52
CA SER A 112 0.49 7.93 22.90
C SER A 112 -0.96 8.36 23.14
N HIS A 113 -1.54 9.18 22.24
CA HIS A 113 -2.90 9.68 22.36
C HIS A 113 -3.95 8.77 21.68
N VAL A 114 -3.51 7.84 20.82
CA VAL A 114 -4.42 6.99 20.02
C VAL A 114 -4.37 5.54 20.45
N VAL A 115 -3.37 5.12 21.24
CA VAL A 115 -3.26 3.74 21.74
C VAL A 115 -3.54 3.67 23.24
N GLU A 116 -3.94 2.50 23.70
CA GLU A 116 -4.18 2.20 25.11
C GLU A 116 -3.56 0.84 25.48
N PRO A 117 -3.38 0.54 26.78
CA PRO A 117 -2.88 -0.76 27.20
C PRO A 117 -3.69 -1.93 26.60
N GLY A 118 -2.99 -2.90 26.02
CA GLY A 118 -3.56 -4.05 25.31
C GLY A 118 -3.64 -3.88 23.79
N VAL A 119 -3.48 -2.67 23.25
CA VAL A 119 -3.44 -2.44 21.80
C VAL A 119 -2.23 -3.14 21.21
N ARG A 120 -2.44 -3.78 20.05
CA ARG A 120 -1.42 -4.43 19.25
C ARG A 120 -0.81 -3.43 18.26
N ILE A 121 0.52 -3.36 18.25
CA ILE A 121 1.31 -2.57 17.29
C ILE A 121 2.09 -3.54 16.42
N CYS A 122 1.88 -3.50 15.12
CA CYS A 122 2.58 -4.31 14.14
C CYS A 122 3.66 -3.47 13.44
N VAL A 123 4.85 -4.01 13.28
CA VAL A 123 5.99 -3.35 12.63
C VAL A 123 6.51 -4.23 11.50
N ASP A 124 6.94 -3.59 10.39
CA ASP A 124 7.49 -4.25 9.20
C ASP A 124 6.52 -5.32 8.64
N ASP A 125 5.36 -4.86 8.18
CA ASP A 125 4.29 -5.69 7.60
C ASP A 125 3.83 -6.83 8.54
N GLY A 126 3.85 -6.57 9.85
CA GLY A 126 3.43 -7.53 10.87
C GLY A 126 4.47 -8.60 11.21
N LEU A 127 5.70 -8.48 10.70
CA LEU A 127 6.78 -9.41 11.07
C LEU A 127 7.17 -9.28 12.54
N ILE A 128 7.01 -8.09 13.13
CA ILE A 128 7.22 -7.83 14.54
C ILE A 128 5.92 -7.34 15.15
N GLU A 129 5.55 -7.95 16.28
CA GLU A 129 4.35 -7.59 17.01
C GLU A 129 4.71 -7.15 18.44
N LEU A 130 4.13 -6.01 18.84
CA LEU A 130 4.28 -5.45 20.17
C LEU A 130 2.90 -5.24 20.80
N ILE A 131 2.81 -5.41 22.10
CA ILE A 131 1.58 -5.15 22.85
C ILE A 131 1.84 -3.96 23.78
N VAL A 132 1.01 -2.94 23.69
CA VAL A 132 1.08 -1.78 24.58
C VAL A 132 0.83 -2.22 26.01
N ARG A 133 1.76 -1.92 26.92
CA ARG A 133 1.67 -2.21 28.34
C ARG A 133 1.20 -1.00 29.13
N GLU A 134 1.82 0.16 28.89
CA GLU A 134 1.47 1.39 29.56
C GLU A 134 1.88 2.62 28.72
N ILE A 135 1.31 3.76 29.01
CA ILE A 135 1.65 5.04 28.44
C ILE A 135 2.25 5.91 29.54
N SER A 136 3.42 6.51 29.27
CA SER A 136 4.14 7.39 30.20
C SER A 136 4.51 8.71 29.50
N GLY A 137 3.69 9.74 29.72
CA GLY A 137 3.79 10.99 28.96
C GLY A 137 3.57 10.71 27.47
N ASP A 138 4.49 11.16 26.64
CA ASP A 138 4.42 10.94 25.18
C ASP A 138 5.01 9.59 24.74
N ASN A 139 5.45 8.75 25.71
CA ASN A 139 6.07 7.47 25.40
C ASN A 139 5.06 6.32 25.50
N VAL A 140 5.12 5.39 24.54
CA VAL A 140 4.33 4.16 24.54
C VAL A 140 5.24 2.98 24.85
N ILE A 141 5.04 2.37 26.01
CA ILE A 141 5.84 1.25 26.51
C ILE A 141 5.15 -0.06 26.14
N CYS A 142 5.84 -0.89 25.40
CA CYS A 142 5.31 -2.15 24.87
C CYS A 142 6.10 -3.36 25.37
N THR A 143 5.46 -4.52 25.33
CA THR A 143 6.14 -5.81 25.39
C THR A 143 6.25 -6.38 23.98
N VAL A 144 7.42 -6.83 23.58
CA VAL A 144 7.64 -7.52 22.31
C VAL A 144 6.99 -8.89 22.36
N ALA A 145 5.94 -9.11 21.57
CA ALA A 145 5.23 -10.40 21.51
C ALA A 145 6.00 -11.42 20.65
N ASN A 146 6.47 -11.00 19.48
CA ASN A 146 7.43 -11.75 18.67
C ASN A 146 8.55 -10.81 18.21
N GLY A 147 9.78 -11.29 18.33
CA GLY A 147 10.96 -10.50 18.00
C GLY A 147 11.43 -10.68 16.55
N GLY A 148 12.39 -9.86 16.15
CA GLY A 148 13.00 -9.89 14.83
C GLY A 148 13.93 -8.71 14.60
N GLU A 149 14.56 -8.64 13.43
CA GLU A 149 15.34 -7.49 12.99
C GLU A 149 14.39 -6.41 12.45
N VAL A 150 14.43 -5.22 13.03
CA VAL A 150 13.74 -4.01 12.51
C VAL A 150 14.76 -3.05 11.92
N LYS A 151 14.45 -2.46 10.77
CA LYS A 151 15.29 -1.46 10.09
C LYS A 151 14.68 -0.07 10.18
N ASP A 152 15.45 0.92 9.71
CA ASP A 152 14.99 2.30 9.59
C ASP A 152 13.69 2.41 8.80
N ARG A 153 12.80 3.32 9.24
CA ARG A 153 11.61 3.76 8.52
C ARG A 153 10.66 2.63 8.10
N LYS A 154 10.55 1.58 8.92
CA LYS A 154 9.60 0.49 8.68
C LYS A 154 8.19 0.90 9.04
N GLY A 155 7.21 0.40 8.28
CA GLY A 155 5.79 0.65 8.52
C GLY A 155 5.36 0.21 9.91
N ILE A 156 4.46 0.98 10.50
CA ILE A 156 3.78 0.68 11.77
C ILE A 156 2.28 0.65 11.47
N ASN A 157 1.65 -0.46 11.77
CA ASN A 157 0.20 -0.63 11.72
C ASN A 157 -0.37 -0.72 13.14
N LEU A 158 -1.55 -0.17 13.31
CA LEU A 158 -2.32 -0.15 14.56
C LEU A 158 -3.66 -0.84 14.33
N PRO A 159 -3.70 -2.19 14.21
CA PRO A 159 -4.91 -2.91 13.83
C PRO A 159 -6.12 -2.55 14.69
N GLY A 160 -7.21 -2.09 14.03
CA GLY A 160 -8.44 -1.69 14.69
C GLY A 160 -8.40 -0.36 15.44
N THR A 161 -7.27 0.38 15.40
CA THR A 161 -7.15 1.69 16.07
C THR A 161 -7.28 2.82 15.05
N PRO A 162 -8.29 3.69 15.16
CA PRO A 162 -8.41 4.87 14.29
C PRO A 162 -7.25 5.84 14.52
N VAL A 163 -6.64 6.29 13.43
CA VAL A 163 -5.52 7.25 13.47
C VAL A 163 -5.96 8.54 12.77
N ASP A 164 -5.80 9.67 13.48
CA ASP A 164 -6.09 10.99 12.94
C ASP A 164 -4.87 11.52 12.16
N LEU A 165 -4.68 10.99 10.97
CA LEU A 165 -3.72 11.47 9.98
C LEU A 165 -4.47 12.09 8.81
N PRO A 166 -4.05 13.27 8.30
CA PRO A 166 -4.57 13.80 7.05
C PRO A 166 -4.44 12.76 5.94
N PHE A 167 -5.52 12.50 5.21
CA PHE A 167 -5.50 11.50 4.14
C PHE A 167 -4.51 11.88 3.04
N LEU A 168 -4.56 13.11 2.55
CA LEU A 168 -3.61 13.64 1.59
C LEU A 168 -2.49 14.44 2.28
N SER A 169 -1.32 13.84 2.42
CA SER A 169 -0.11 14.54 2.84
C SER A 169 0.33 15.56 1.78
N PRO A 170 1.20 16.53 2.12
CA PRO A 170 1.83 17.39 1.13
C PRO A 170 2.58 16.61 0.03
N GLN A 171 3.17 15.46 0.38
CA GLN A 171 3.84 14.59 -0.56
C GLN A 171 2.84 13.93 -1.52
N ASP A 172 1.74 13.34 -1.01
CA ASP A 172 0.72 12.74 -1.87
C ASP A 172 0.12 13.74 -2.85
N ARG A 173 -0.10 14.98 -2.41
CA ARG A 173 -0.55 16.06 -3.30
C ARG A 173 0.47 16.35 -4.41
N SER A 174 1.76 16.40 -4.07
CA SER A 174 2.85 16.60 -5.04
C SER A 174 2.92 15.44 -6.02
N ASP A 175 2.78 14.22 -5.54
CA ASP A 175 2.83 13.00 -6.36
C ASP A 175 1.64 12.92 -7.32
N ILE A 176 0.44 13.25 -6.87
CA ILE A 176 -0.76 13.31 -7.72
C ILE A 176 -0.62 14.39 -8.80
N LEU A 177 -0.13 15.58 -8.44
CA LEU A 177 0.09 16.65 -9.42
C LEU A 177 1.14 16.25 -10.45
N PHE A 178 2.25 15.65 -10.02
CA PHE A 178 3.26 15.09 -10.91
C PHE A 178 2.66 14.03 -11.85
N ALA A 179 1.81 13.13 -11.34
CA ALA A 179 1.14 12.12 -12.15
C ALA A 179 0.23 12.77 -13.23
N VAL A 180 -0.53 13.79 -12.87
CA VAL A 180 -1.38 14.55 -13.80
C VAL A 180 -0.54 15.22 -14.89
N GLU A 181 0.52 15.93 -14.51
CA GLU A 181 1.42 16.63 -15.44
C GLU A 181 2.08 15.67 -16.43
N ASN A 182 2.31 14.43 -16.05
CA ASN A 182 2.96 13.41 -16.87
C ASN A 182 1.98 12.41 -17.52
N GLY A 183 0.67 12.69 -17.47
CA GLY A 183 -0.34 11.94 -18.20
C GLY A 183 -0.59 10.52 -17.68
N PHE A 184 -0.57 10.32 -16.36
CA PHE A 184 -1.01 9.07 -15.76
C PHE A 184 -2.54 8.90 -15.91
N ASP A 185 -2.96 7.66 -16.13
CA ASP A 185 -4.37 7.32 -16.35
C ASP A 185 -5.11 7.08 -15.04
N PHE A 186 -4.39 6.56 -14.00
CA PHE A 186 -4.99 6.13 -12.75
C PHE A 186 -4.22 6.68 -11.54
N ILE A 187 -4.95 7.04 -10.47
CA ILE A 187 -4.42 7.25 -9.13
C ILE A 187 -4.93 6.11 -8.24
N ALA A 188 -4.02 5.27 -7.74
CA ALA A 188 -4.34 4.30 -6.70
C ALA A 188 -4.13 4.95 -5.33
N ALA A 189 -5.23 5.14 -4.60
CA ALA A 189 -5.31 5.91 -3.36
C ALA A 189 -5.07 4.99 -2.16
N SER A 190 -3.86 5.01 -1.61
CA SER A 190 -3.47 4.15 -0.48
C SER A 190 -4.18 4.52 0.82
N PHE A 191 -4.52 3.49 1.61
CA PHE A 191 -5.15 3.59 2.93
C PHE A 191 -6.47 4.37 2.93
N THR A 192 -7.28 4.24 1.88
CA THR A 192 -8.62 4.85 1.80
C THR A 192 -9.50 4.34 2.94
N ARG A 193 -10.13 5.27 3.69
CA ARG A 193 -10.94 5.00 4.88
C ARG A 193 -12.41 5.33 4.69
N SER A 194 -12.72 6.27 3.74
CA SER A 194 -14.06 6.80 3.54
C SER A 194 -14.26 7.34 2.12
N ALA A 195 -15.52 7.59 1.74
CA ALA A 195 -15.84 8.32 0.51
C ALA A 195 -15.20 9.72 0.47
N GLN A 196 -15.06 10.39 1.63
CA GLN A 196 -14.45 11.72 1.70
C GLN A 196 -12.98 11.68 1.25
N ASP A 197 -12.23 10.63 1.59
CA ASP A 197 -10.84 10.46 1.16
C ASP A 197 -10.75 10.41 -0.39
N VAL A 198 -11.68 9.70 -1.03
CA VAL A 198 -11.78 9.65 -2.50
C VAL A 198 -12.14 11.02 -3.07
N MET A 199 -13.10 11.71 -2.44
CA MET A 199 -13.53 13.05 -2.88
C MET A 199 -12.44 14.10 -2.72
N ASP A 200 -11.56 13.96 -1.75
CA ASP A 200 -10.40 14.87 -1.59
C ASP A 200 -9.45 14.79 -2.80
N ILE A 201 -9.21 13.58 -3.32
CA ILE A 201 -8.44 13.39 -4.57
C ILE A 201 -9.25 13.93 -5.76
N ARG A 202 -10.53 13.59 -5.86
CA ARG A 202 -11.39 14.06 -6.96
C ARG A 202 -11.39 15.59 -7.05
N ASN A 203 -11.57 16.27 -5.93
CA ASN A 203 -11.52 17.73 -5.86
C ASN A 203 -10.15 18.30 -6.29
N LEU A 204 -9.04 17.60 -5.95
CA LEU A 204 -7.71 18.01 -6.37
C LEU A 204 -7.57 17.89 -7.90
N LEU A 205 -7.98 16.77 -8.48
CA LEU A 205 -7.94 16.51 -9.92
C LEU A 205 -8.81 17.50 -10.71
N GLU A 206 -10.01 17.79 -10.24
CA GLU A 206 -10.92 18.76 -10.88
C GLU A 206 -10.33 20.17 -10.91
N ARG A 207 -9.70 20.62 -9.81
CA ARG A 207 -9.06 21.94 -9.71
C ARG A 207 -7.94 22.16 -10.75
N VAL A 208 -7.29 21.09 -11.17
CA VAL A 208 -6.21 21.14 -12.17
C VAL A 208 -6.67 20.70 -13.56
N GLY A 209 -7.97 20.53 -13.77
CA GLY A 209 -8.54 20.14 -15.06
C GLY A 209 -8.31 18.70 -15.47
N ALA A 210 -8.01 17.81 -14.51
CA ALA A 210 -7.68 16.39 -14.74
C ALA A 210 -8.80 15.45 -14.27
N GLY A 211 -10.06 15.87 -14.35
CA GLY A 211 -11.22 15.07 -13.88
C GLY A 211 -11.43 13.75 -14.61
N SER A 212 -10.72 13.49 -15.70
CA SER A 212 -10.75 12.21 -16.44
C SER A 212 -9.80 11.15 -15.88
N VAL A 213 -8.91 11.50 -14.96
CA VAL A 213 -8.04 10.53 -14.27
C VAL A 213 -8.87 9.69 -13.32
N GLU A 214 -8.79 8.37 -13.45
CA GLU A 214 -9.57 7.44 -12.64
C GLU A 214 -8.94 7.21 -11.27
N ILE A 215 -9.78 7.15 -10.21
CA ILE A 215 -9.36 6.92 -8.83
C ILE A 215 -9.67 5.48 -8.45
N ILE A 216 -8.64 4.72 -8.10
CA ILE A 216 -8.73 3.36 -7.58
C ILE A 216 -8.51 3.40 -6.06
N ALA A 217 -9.57 3.25 -5.28
CA ALA A 217 -9.45 3.24 -3.82
C ALA A 217 -8.87 1.91 -3.33
N LYS A 218 -7.80 1.97 -2.55
CA LYS A 218 -7.15 0.78 -1.97
C LYS A 218 -7.74 0.48 -0.60
N ILE A 219 -8.23 -0.74 -0.43
CA ILE A 219 -8.80 -1.22 0.84
C ILE A 219 -7.69 -1.97 1.57
N GLU A 220 -7.19 -1.33 2.63
CA GLU A 220 -5.98 -1.72 3.36
C GLU A 220 -6.16 -1.72 4.87
N ASN A 221 -7.32 -1.29 5.37
CA ASN A 221 -7.59 -1.13 6.80
C ASN A 221 -9.04 -1.43 7.15
N GLN A 222 -9.35 -1.58 8.45
CA GLN A 222 -10.69 -1.89 8.93
C GLN A 222 -11.71 -0.80 8.58
N GLN A 223 -11.36 0.49 8.65
CA GLN A 223 -12.27 1.58 8.31
C GLN A 223 -12.71 1.52 6.85
N GLY A 224 -11.78 1.20 5.92
CA GLY A 224 -12.09 1.01 4.51
C GLY A 224 -13.05 -0.18 4.27
N ILE A 225 -12.95 -1.23 5.08
CA ILE A 225 -13.91 -2.36 5.04
C ILE A 225 -15.29 -1.91 5.54
N ASP A 226 -15.34 -1.23 6.68
CA ASP A 226 -16.57 -0.79 7.30
C ASP A 226 -17.35 0.19 6.40
N ASN A 227 -16.64 1.03 5.66
CA ASN A 227 -17.18 2.07 4.77
C ASN A 227 -17.17 1.65 3.28
N ILE A 228 -17.03 0.37 2.98
CA ILE A 228 -16.78 -0.12 1.62
C ILE A 228 -17.84 0.32 0.60
N ASP A 229 -19.10 0.36 0.97
CA ASP A 229 -20.18 0.68 0.03
C ASP A 229 -20.12 2.14 -0.43
N GLU A 230 -19.89 3.09 0.48
CA GLU A 230 -19.73 4.50 0.13
C GLU A 230 -18.42 4.76 -0.66
N ILE A 231 -17.35 4.01 -0.37
CA ILE A 231 -16.09 4.10 -1.12
C ILE A 231 -16.28 3.59 -2.55
N ILE A 232 -16.98 2.46 -2.75
CA ILE A 232 -17.32 1.92 -4.08
C ILE A 232 -18.13 2.93 -4.89
N GLU A 233 -19.06 3.63 -4.27
CA GLU A 233 -19.88 4.65 -4.96
C GLU A 233 -19.00 5.83 -5.43
N ALA A 234 -18.10 6.32 -4.58
CA ALA A 234 -17.26 7.49 -4.84
C ALA A 234 -16.11 7.23 -5.81
N ALA A 235 -15.50 6.03 -5.77
CA ALA A 235 -14.33 5.65 -6.57
C ALA A 235 -14.70 5.15 -7.96
N ASP A 236 -13.73 5.16 -8.90
CA ASP A 236 -13.89 4.56 -10.22
C ASP A 236 -13.61 3.06 -10.21
N GLY A 237 -12.83 2.60 -9.24
CA GLY A 237 -12.55 1.19 -8.97
C GLY A 237 -11.97 0.97 -7.59
N ILE A 238 -11.84 -0.29 -7.21
CA ILE A 238 -11.33 -0.72 -5.90
C ILE A 238 -10.11 -1.61 -6.10
N MET A 239 -9.12 -1.49 -5.19
CA MET A 239 -8.02 -2.44 -5.08
C MET A 239 -8.06 -3.12 -3.71
N VAL A 240 -8.19 -4.44 -3.70
CA VAL A 240 -8.01 -5.26 -2.51
C VAL A 240 -6.51 -5.48 -2.33
N ALA A 241 -5.88 -4.65 -1.50
CA ALA A 241 -4.45 -4.66 -1.25
C ALA A 241 -4.13 -5.61 -0.09
N ARG A 242 -4.03 -6.89 -0.40
CA ARG A 242 -4.02 -8.01 0.57
C ARG A 242 -2.84 -8.00 1.52
N GLY A 243 -1.73 -7.36 1.15
CA GLY A 243 -0.55 -7.24 2.00
C GLY A 243 -0.87 -6.44 3.26
N ASP A 244 -1.19 -5.17 3.10
CA ASP A 244 -1.50 -4.26 4.19
C ASP A 244 -2.79 -4.66 4.92
N LEU A 245 -3.83 -5.07 4.15
CA LEU A 245 -5.07 -5.57 4.73
C LEU A 245 -4.86 -6.77 5.65
N GLY A 246 -3.93 -7.69 5.30
CA GLY A 246 -3.62 -8.88 6.11
C GLY A 246 -2.82 -8.59 7.38
N VAL A 247 -2.31 -7.36 7.54
CA VAL A 247 -1.72 -6.88 8.80
C VAL A 247 -2.81 -6.29 9.70
N GLU A 248 -3.76 -5.57 9.10
CA GLU A 248 -4.85 -4.88 9.79
C GLU A 248 -5.96 -5.82 10.29
N VAL A 249 -6.24 -6.89 9.54
CA VAL A 249 -7.25 -7.90 9.92
C VAL A 249 -6.61 -9.27 10.05
N PRO A 250 -7.24 -10.21 10.78
CA PRO A 250 -6.75 -11.59 10.82
C PRO A 250 -6.61 -12.19 9.41
N SER A 251 -5.46 -12.76 9.09
CA SER A 251 -5.11 -13.21 7.75
C SER A 251 -6.12 -14.19 7.13
N TYR A 252 -6.80 -15.00 7.97
CA TYR A 252 -7.86 -15.93 7.51
C TYR A 252 -9.14 -15.21 7.04
N GLN A 253 -9.33 -13.94 7.39
CA GLN A 253 -10.48 -13.14 6.93
C GLN A 253 -10.24 -12.52 5.54
N VAL A 254 -8.99 -12.30 5.15
CA VAL A 254 -8.64 -11.65 3.87
C VAL A 254 -9.31 -12.32 2.66
N PRO A 255 -9.30 -13.66 2.49
CA PRO A 255 -9.97 -14.30 1.37
C PRO A 255 -11.50 -14.12 1.36
N ILE A 256 -12.11 -14.01 2.55
CA ILE A 256 -13.57 -13.78 2.70
C ILE A 256 -13.88 -12.35 2.27
N LEU A 257 -13.18 -11.38 2.85
CA LEU A 257 -13.32 -9.96 2.53
C LEU A 257 -13.05 -9.67 1.05
N GLN A 258 -12.04 -10.30 0.46
CA GLN A 258 -11.77 -10.22 -0.97
C GLN A 258 -13.01 -10.58 -1.80
N LYS A 259 -13.63 -11.71 -1.52
CA LYS A 259 -14.81 -12.16 -2.27
C LYS A 259 -16.01 -11.22 -2.08
N GLU A 260 -16.25 -10.77 -0.86
CA GLU A 260 -17.31 -9.82 -0.56
C GLU A 260 -17.12 -8.48 -1.29
N ILE A 261 -15.89 -7.94 -1.27
CA ILE A 261 -15.58 -6.69 -1.97
C ILE A 261 -15.76 -6.86 -3.49
N ILE A 262 -15.25 -7.96 -4.07
CA ILE A 262 -15.42 -8.26 -5.49
C ILE A 262 -16.90 -8.32 -5.86
N GLU A 263 -17.71 -9.02 -5.07
CA GLU A 263 -19.16 -9.13 -5.32
C GLU A 263 -19.86 -7.77 -5.28
N ARG A 264 -19.53 -6.92 -4.29
CA ARG A 264 -20.08 -5.56 -4.16
C ARG A 264 -19.66 -4.69 -5.35
N CYS A 265 -18.39 -4.68 -5.75
CA CYS A 265 -17.90 -3.97 -6.93
C CYS A 265 -18.61 -4.43 -8.20
N ARG A 266 -18.79 -5.74 -8.39
CA ARG A 266 -19.50 -6.31 -9.54
C ARG A 266 -20.97 -5.85 -9.59
N LYS A 267 -21.66 -5.82 -8.45
CA LYS A 267 -23.05 -5.33 -8.37
C LYS A 267 -23.14 -3.83 -8.69
N ALA A 268 -22.14 -3.06 -8.29
CA ALA A 268 -22.04 -1.62 -8.57
C ALA A 268 -21.50 -1.31 -9.98
N GLY A 269 -21.09 -2.31 -10.76
CA GLY A 269 -20.48 -2.11 -12.08
C GLY A 269 -19.11 -1.46 -12.04
N LYS A 270 -18.37 -1.56 -10.92
CA LYS A 270 -17.04 -1.00 -10.71
C LYS A 270 -15.96 -2.04 -10.95
N ASN A 271 -14.82 -1.57 -11.45
CA ASN A 271 -13.63 -2.41 -11.60
C ASN A 271 -13.06 -2.79 -10.23
N VAL A 272 -12.55 -4.02 -10.10
CA VAL A 272 -11.85 -4.47 -8.90
C VAL A 272 -10.50 -5.07 -9.26
N ILE A 273 -9.49 -4.73 -8.47
CA ILE A 273 -8.11 -5.20 -8.62
C ILE A 273 -7.78 -6.05 -7.39
N VAL A 274 -7.33 -7.28 -7.61
CA VAL A 274 -6.77 -8.13 -6.54
C VAL A 274 -5.26 -7.99 -6.60
N ALA A 275 -4.66 -7.53 -5.50
CA ALA A 275 -3.25 -7.16 -5.47
C ALA A 275 -2.48 -7.85 -4.33
N THR A 276 -1.16 -7.81 -4.48
CA THR A 276 -0.12 -8.31 -3.57
C THR A 276 -0.05 -9.84 -3.42
N GLN A 277 1.16 -10.32 -3.17
CA GLN A 277 1.49 -11.73 -2.93
C GLN A 277 1.04 -12.71 -4.02
N MET A 278 0.80 -12.22 -5.23
CA MET A 278 0.53 -13.08 -6.37
C MET A 278 1.85 -13.68 -6.88
N LEU A 279 1.94 -15.02 -6.86
CA LEU A 279 3.12 -15.76 -7.33
C LEU A 279 4.42 -15.39 -6.61
N ASP A 280 4.35 -15.04 -5.32
CA ASP A 280 5.49 -14.56 -4.51
C ASP A 280 6.68 -15.52 -4.54
N SER A 281 6.43 -16.82 -4.49
CA SER A 281 7.50 -17.81 -4.54
C SER A 281 8.33 -17.75 -5.84
N MET A 282 7.75 -17.21 -6.93
CA MET A 282 8.44 -17.06 -8.22
C MET A 282 9.51 -15.95 -8.22
N ILE A 283 9.62 -15.14 -7.18
CA ILE A 283 10.79 -14.29 -6.95
C ILE A 283 12.07 -15.12 -6.86
N ARG A 284 11.96 -16.34 -6.32
CA ARG A 284 13.09 -17.25 -6.05
C ARG A 284 13.02 -18.57 -6.83
N ASN A 285 11.82 -18.98 -7.24
CA ASN A 285 11.59 -20.28 -7.89
C ASN A 285 11.05 -20.10 -9.31
N PRO A 286 11.41 -20.97 -10.27
CA PRO A 286 10.92 -20.86 -11.65
C PRO A 286 9.45 -21.27 -11.83
N ARG A 287 8.82 -21.83 -10.80
CA ARG A 287 7.41 -22.25 -10.80
C ARG A 287 6.71 -21.84 -9.52
N PRO A 288 5.44 -21.44 -9.60
CA PRO A 288 4.64 -21.11 -8.43
C PRO A 288 4.25 -22.38 -7.65
N THR A 289 3.84 -22.21 -6.41
CA THR A 289 3.20 -23.25 -5.62
C THR A 289 1.78 -23.53 -6.14
N ARG A 290 1.19 -24.68 -5.76
CA ARG A 290 -0.22 -24.96 -6.10
C ARG A 290 -1.19 -24.01 -5.46
N ALA A 291 -0.88 -23.50 -4.25
CA ALA A 291 -1.69 -22.50 -3.56
C ALA A 291 -1.73 -21.18 -4.35
N GLU A 292 -0.58 -20.71 -4.84
CA GLU A 292 -0.48 -19.49 -5.65
C GLU A 292 -1.21 -19.62 -7.01
N VAL A 293 -1.13 -20.79 -7.65
CA VAL A 293 -1.90 -21.04 -8.88
C VAL A 293 -3.40 -20.97 -8.61
N ASN A 294 -3.85 -21.53 -7.49
CA ASN A 294 -5.26 -21.46 -7.09
C ASN A 294 -5.68 -20.02 -6.76
N ASP A 295 -4.82 -19.26 -6.09
CA ASP A 295 -5.06 -17.85 -5.76
C ASP A 295 -5.28 -17.00 -7.03
N VAL A 296 -4.39 -17.13 -8.02
CA VAL A 296 -4.55 -16.43 -9.31
C VAL A 296 -5.84 -16.89 -10.03
N ALA A 297 -6.14 -18.18 -10.00
CA ALA A 297 -7.37 -18.71 -10.61
C ALA A 297 -8.62 -18.12 -9.95
N GLN A 298 -8.66 -18.02 -8.62
CA GLN A 298 -9.78 -17.40 -7.89
C GLN A 298 -9.92 -15.91 -8.27
N ALA A 299 -8.82 -15.16 -8.32
CA ALA A 299 -8.85 -13.75 -8.73
C ALA A 299 -9.35 -13.53 -10.17
N VAL A 300 -9.26 -14.55 -11.03
CA VAL A 300 -9.79 -14.51 -12.41
C VAL A 300 -11.25 -14.94 -12.48
N TYR A 301 -11.68 -15.90 -11.64
CA TYR A 301 -13.04 -16.43 -11.66
C TYR A 301 -14.04 -15.56 -10.91
N ASP A 302 -13.63 -14.92 -9.81
CA ASP A 302 -14.47 -14.07 -8.98
C ASP A 302 -14.70 -12.70 -9.64
#